data_22ee3ab05ba51448a0a7bd2a330853fb
#
_entry.id   22ee3ab05ba51448a0a7bd2a330853fb
#
_cell.length_a   1.000
_cell.length_b   1.000
_cell.length_c   1.000
_cell.angle_alpha   90.00
_cell.angle_beta   90.00
_cell.angle_gamma   90.00
#
_symmetry.space_group_name_H-M   'P 1'
#
loop_
_entity.id
_entity.type
_entity.pdbx_description
1 polymer ?
#
loop_
_entity_poly.entity_id
_entity_poly.type
_entity_poly.pdbx_seq_one_letter_code
_entity_poly.pdbx_strand_id
1 'polypeptide(L)'
;MTPQDAKLPLLPLFMPISSAPTSANRTGSWSSRQPRYVEKTAPCSVHCPCGEDIPRIEMLAVRGEYAQAWRTIMTENPLPGCCGRVCFHPCEGGCNRAQFDAPVAINALERFLDDQAGEGPLPAELRPAPASGRRIAIAGSGPAGLAAAWFLARLGHECEIFEAAPEPGGLLRYGIPAYRLPAAVLDREIGRIRELGVRIHSSMALDEELLGKTRSRYDAIFIACGNGRGLGLDIPGGELAVDGLAFLRAVRSGGLKTRPADESGLRSAAVLGGGNTAIDVARTLLRLGIAPTILYRRRREEMPAFSHEIDSALAEGVNLVELSAPLAIRHDSQAFTLTLQKMRISEPGADGRMRVVPVEGETREMNFGAVYAAVGVRAEEPWRSLAGAEGALRLSHTLLLPESPTGLPVLLGGDLVNEVESVADAIASGKEAAIALDLLFREGCGAITPGLERCRIGGGLSLSMEIYQGGPRRSRSQRIVRYDDLNPDHFTAAPPERGDSLPPAAAAGSFAEIEAALTADRALEQAGRCFNCGICNDCDNCRTFCPEAAVLLELRNSSRSDPERRITYDFCKGCGVCLTECPRCAMEMEEAAS
;
A
#
# COMPACT_ATOMS: atom_id res chain seq x y z
N MET A 1 -0.32 16.06 84.24
CA MET A 1 0.30 14.93 83.52
C MET A 1 1.05 15.54 82.33
N THR A 2 2.35 15.62 82.43
CA THR A 2 3.26 16.15 81.38
C THR A 2 3.44 15.13 80.26
N PRO A 3 3.50 15.51 78.99
CA PRO A 3 3.81 14.58 77.93
C PRO A 3 5.27 14.13 78.04
N GLN A 4 5.47 12.84 78.13
CA GLN A 4 6.78 12.21 78.10
C GLN A 4 7.46 12.43 76.76
N ASP A 5 8.71 12.96 76.82
CA ASP A 5 9.64 13.05 75.71
C ASP A 5 9.86 11.65 75.09
N ALA A 6 9.26 11.42 73.97
CA ALA A 6 9.58 10.28 73.13
C ALA A 6 10.97 10.55 72.51
N LYS A 7 12.03 9.98 73.07
CA LYS A 7 13.36 9.95 72.46
C LYS A 7 13.26 9.23 71.14
N LEU A 8 13.38 9.98 70.04
CA LEU A 8 13.60 9.43 68.72
C LEU A 8 14.82 8.49 68.75
N PRO A 9 14.76 7.30 68.15
CA PRO A 9 15.89 6.39 68.11
C PRO A 9 17.08 7.12 67.42
N LEU A 10 18.26 7.05 68.06
CA LEU A 10 19.51 7.55 67.49
C LEU A 10 19.75 6.84 66.16
N LEU A 11 19.56 7.56 65.08
CA LEU A 11 19.93 7.07 63.75
C LEU A 11 21.44 6.85 63.71
N PRO A 12 21.95 5.78 63.05
CA PRO A 12 23.38 5.52 62.97
C PRO A 12 24.14 6.76 62.44
N LEU A 13 25.27 7.11 63.07
CA LEU A 13 26.11 8.28 62.76
C LEU A 13 26.62 8.38 61.30
N PHE A 14 26.43 7.31 60.51
CA PHE A 14 26.85 7.25 59.10
C PHE A 14 25.66 7.40 58.13
N MET A 15 24.45 7.69 58.58
CA MET A 15 23.38 8.09 57.71
C MET A 15 23.40 9.61 57.51
N PRO A 16 23.67 10.09 56.32
CA PRO A 16 23.57 11.52 56.06
C PRO A 16 22.12 11.96 56.17
N ILE A 17 21.86 12.87 57.10
CA ILE A 17 20.53 13.48 57.26
C ILE A 17 20.58 14.83 56.53
N SER A 18 19.74 14.95 55.51
CA SER A 18 19.56 16.25 54.84
C SER A 18 18.22 16.85 55.20
N SER A 19 18.22 18.10 55.62
CA SER A 19 17.00 18.90 55.83
C SER A 19 16.53 19.59 54.55
N ALA A 20 17.34 19.54 53.46
CA ALA A 20 16.95 20.05 52.16
C ALA A 20 16.12 19.01 51.39
N PRO A 21 15.12 19.46 50.62
CA PRO A 21 14.40 18.56 49.73
C PRO A 21 15.36 17.95 48.69
N THR A 22 15.13 16.73 48.27
CA THR A 22 15.95 16.05 47.25
C THR A 22 16.05 16.81 45.94
N SER A 23 15.08 17.69 45.67
CA SER A 23 15.10 18.63 44.53
C SER A 23 16.26 19.67 44.58
N ALA A 24 16.95 19.81 45.70
CA ALA A 24 18.16 20.64 45.81
C ALA A 24 19.38 19.96 45.17
N ASN A 25 19.38 18.64 45.04
CA ASN A 25 20.49 17.87 44.48
C ASN A 25 20.31 17.66 42.99
N ARG A 26 20.86 18.53 42.17
CA ARG A 26 20.85 18.40 40.69
C ARG A 26 21.88 17.35 40.24
N THR A 27 21.52 16.09 40.31
CA THR A 27 22.42 14.97 40.06
C THR A 27 22.64 14.67 38.56
N GLY A 28 21.96 15.40 37.67
CA GLY A 28 22.08 15.22 36.22
C GLY A 28 23.46 15.54 35.66
N SER A 29 24.20 16.46 36.31
CA SER A 29 25.58 16.78 35.96
C SER A 29 26.58 15.63 36.19
N TRP A 30 26.18 14.56 36.84
CA TRP A 30 27.01 13.36 37.08
C TRP A 30 27.04 12.38 35.92
N SER A 31 26.12 12.52 34.99
CA SER A 31 26.04 11.63 33.84
C SER A 31 26.71 12.24 32.62
N SER A 32 27.51 11.43 31.92
CA SER A 32 28.04 11.75 30.59
C SER A 32 27.05 11.36 29.46
N ARG A 33 25.93 10.74 29.80
CA ARG A 33 24.91 10.30 28.83
C ARG A 33 23.52 10.68 29.30
N GLN A 34 22.65 10.99 28.35
CA GLN A 34 21.28 11.39 28.63
C GLN A 34 20.30 10.73 27.64
N PRO A 35 19.11 10.29 28.10
CA PRO A 35 18.08 9.77 27.21
C PRO A 35 17.35 10.91 26.49
N ARG A 36 16.98 10.70 25.24
CA ARG A 36 16.06 11.59 24.49
C ARG A 36 15.01 10.80 23.75
N TYR A 37 13.86 11.41 23.48
CA TYR A 37 12.87 10.85 22.59
C TYR A 37 13.31 11.03 21.14
N VAL A 38 13.28 9.93 20.39
CA VAL A 38 13.63 9.90 18.95
C VAL A 38 12.63 9.04 18.24
N GLU A 39 11.87 9.64 17.33
CA GLU A 39 11.02 8.87 16.43
C GLU A 39 11.89 8.02 15.49
N LYS A 40 11.56 6.75 15.39
CA LYS A 40 12.19 5.77 14.50
C LYS A 40 11.16 5.23 13.52
N THR A 41 11.63 4.57 12.50
CA THR A 41 10.78 4.05 11.44
C THR A 41 10.26 2.65 11.78
N ALA A 42 8.95 2.45 11.71
CA ALA A 42 8.37 1.12 11.78
C ALA A 42 8.59 0.34 10.48
N PRO A 43 8.88 -0.97 10.55
CA PRO A 43 9.12 -1.77 9.35
C PRO A 43 7.89 -1.84 8.43
N CYS A 44 6.66 -1.84 8.97
CA CYS A 44 5.45 -1.77 8.15
C CYS A 44 5.39 -0.52 7.25
N SER A 45 5.82 0.66 7.75
CA SER A 45 5.89 1.89 6.94
C SER A 45 6.94 1.81 5.83
N VAL A 46 8.05 1.08 6.05
CA VAL A 46 9.08 0.86 5.01
C VAL A 46 8.58 -0.09 3.93
N HIS A 47 7.80 -1.11 4.32
CA HIS A 47 7.23 -2.08 3.38
C HIS A 47 5.98 -1.56 2.65
N CYS A 48 5.35 -0.49 3.13
CA CYS A 48 4.23 0.14 2.43
C CYS A 48 4.77 0.96 1.23
N PRO A 49 4.48 0.61 -0.03
CA PRO A 49 4.94 1.40 -1.17
C PRO A 49 4.43 2.84 -1.13
N CYS A 50 3.22 3.05 -0.61
CA CYS A 50 2.66 4.39 -0.41
C CYS A 50 3.39 5.19 0.68
N GLY A 51 4.20 4.57 1.53
CA GLY A 51 4.97 5.26 2.55
C GLY A 51 4.12 5.82 3.70
N GLU A 52 3.03 5.18 4.05
CA GLU A 52 2.13 5.59 5.12
C GLU A 52 2.80 5.53 6.50
N ASP A 53 2.41 6.44 7.39
CA ASP A 53 2.82 6.43 8.80
C ASP A 53 1.91 5.50 9.61
N ILE A 54 2.01 4.20 9.30
CA ILE A 54 1.13 3.17 9.85
C ILE A 54 1.07 3.19 11.38
N PRO A 55 2.20 3.22 12.13
CA PRO A 55 2.10 3.22 13.60
C PRO A 55 1.35 4.43 14.15
N ARG A 56 1.38 5.57 13.48
CA ARG A 56 0.62 6.76 13.88
C ARG A 56 -0.85 6.63 13.53
N ILE A 57 -1.17 6.08 12.36
CA ILE A 57 -2.54 5.78 11.94
C ILE A 57 -3.20 4.88 12.99
N GLU A 58 -2.53 3.79 13.38
CA GLU A 58 -3.01 2.85 14.39
C GLU A 58 -3.18 3.51 15.77
N MET A 59 -2.21 4.35 16.17
CA MET A 59 -2.29 5.09 17.43
C MET A 59 -3.49 6.04 17.49
N LEU A 60 -3.76 6.76 16.40
CA LEU A 60 -4.91 7.66 16.31
C LEU A 60 -6.23 6.88 16.31
N ALA A 61 -6.25 5.72 15.65
CA ALA A 61 -7.42 4.85 15.63
C ALA A 61 -7.77 4.31 17.03
N VAL A 62 -6.79 3.88 17.83
CA VAL A 62 -6.99 3.47 19.24
C VAL A 62 -7.59 4.60 20.09
N ARG A 63 -7.27 5.85 19.77
CA ARG A 63 -7.82 7.02 20.47
C ARG A 63 -9.21 7.43 20.01
N GLY A 64 -9.76 6.73 18.99
CA GLY A 64 -11.02 7.10 18.34
C GLY A 64 -10.92 8.34 17.45
N GLU A 65 -9.69 8.80 17.15
CA GLU A 65 -9.41 9.98 16.32
C GLU A 65 -9.43 9.61 14.83
N TYR A 66 -10.50 8.94 14.36
CA TYR A 66 -10.61 8.35 13.03
C TYR A 66 -10.41 9.35 11.90
N ALA A 67 -10.95 10.56 12.03
CA ALA A 67 -10.78 11.62 11.04
C ALA A 67 -9.31 12.05 10.90
N GLN A 68 -8.54 12.05 11.98
CA GLN A 68 -7.12 12.41 11.95
C GLN A 68 -6.28 11.24 11.43
N ALA A 69 -6.63 9.98 11.78
CA ALA A 69 -6.03 8.78 11.23
C ALA A 69 -6.19 8.75 9.70
N TRP A 70 -7.41 8.96 9.20
CA TRP A 70 -7.69 9.03 7.77
C TRP A 70 -6.92 10.17 7.07
N ARG A 71 -6.84 11.37 7.66
CA ARG A 71 -6.02 12.47 7.11
C ARG A 71 -4.54 12.10 7.01
N THR A 72 -4.04 11.34 7.98
CA THR A 72 -2.66 10.82 7.95
C THR A 72 -2.45 9.88 6.78
N ILE A 73 -3.41 8.99 6.48
CA ILE A 73 -3.39 8.15 5.27
C ILE A 73 -3.39 9.02 4.01
N MET A 74 -4.36 9.94 3.89
CA MET A 74 -4.55 10.79 2.70
C MET A 74 -3.35 11.69 2.38
N THR A 75 -2.47 11.94 3.33
CA THR A 75 -1.21 12.66 3.09
C THR A 75 -0.28 11.85 2.20
N GLU A 76 -0.30 10.52 2.31
CA GLU A 76 0.62 9.60 1.63
C GLU A 76 -0.08 8.72 0.57
N ASN A 77 -1.37 8.48 0.71
CA ASN A 77 -2.17 7.61 -0.15
C ASN A 77 -3.53 8.26 -0.47
N PRO A 78 -3.79 8.67 -1.73
CA PRO A 78 -5.07 9.29 -2.11
C PRO A 78 -6.22 8.30 -2.35
N LEU A 79 -5.94 6.98 -2.35
CA LEU A 79 -6.89 5.92 -2.68
C LEU A 79 -7.02 4.88 -1.54
N PRO A 80 -7.23 5.32 -0.28
CA PRO A 80 -7.28 4.40 0.88
C PRO A 80 -8.43 3.41 0.81
N GLY A 81 -9.58 3.79 0.28
CA GLY A 81 -10.72 2.88 0.14
C GLY A 81 -10.48 1.78 -0.90
N CYS A 82 -9.75 2.09 -1.98
CA CYS A 82 -9.28 1.10 -2.95
C CYS A 82 -8.19 0.22 -2.33
N CYS A 83 -7.15 0.80 -1.71
CA CYS A 83 -6.06 0.05 -1.09
C CYS A 83 -6.56 -0.86 0.03
N GLY A 84 -7.42 -0.39 0.91
CA GLY A 84 -8.04 -1.16 1.97
C GLY A 84 -8.91 -2.35 1.49
N ARG A 85 -9.10 -2.50 0.16
CA ARG A 85 -9.84 -3.61 -0.46
C ARG A 85 -8.99 -4.51 -1.35
N VAL A 86 -8.01 -3.94 -2.06
CA VAL A 86 -7.32 -4.68 -3.13
C VAL A 86 -5.80 -4.65 -3.06
N CYS A 87 -5.20 -3.95 -2.09
CA CYS A 87 -3.77 -4.02 -1.84
C CYS A 87 -3.36 -5.42 -1.38
N PHE A 88 -2.16 -5.86 -1.75
CA PHE A 88 -1.61 -7.16 -1.33
C PHE A 88 -0.92 -7.14 0.04
N HIS A 89 -0.97 -6.03 0.75
CA HIS A 89 -0.57 -5.78 2.13
C HIS A 89 0.90 -6.11 2.46
N PRO A 90 1.89 -5.61 1.73
CA PRO A 90 3.28 -5.89 2.05
C PRO A 90 3.70 -5.34 3.43
N CYS A 91 2.99 -4.32 3.91
CA CYS A 91 3.14 -3.77 5.25
C CYS A 91 2.82 -4.79 6.36
N GLU A 92 1.81 -5.65 6.18
CA GLU A 92 1.48 -6.74 7.12
C GLU A 92 2.60 -7.79 7.16
N GLY A 93 3.20 -8.10 6.00
CA GLY A 93 4.37 -8.98 5.91
C GLY A 93 5.61 -8.44 6.63
N GLY A 94 5.76 -7.11 6.71
CA GLY A 94 6.85 -6.46 7.45
C GLY A 94 6.53 -6.16 8.92
N CYS A 95 5.36 -6.52 9.43
CA CYS A 95 4.92 -6.17 10.77
C CYS A 95 5.69 -6.94 11.86
N ASN A 96 6.35 -6.24 12.79
CA ASN A 96 7.06 -6.87 13.92
C ASN A 96 6.14 -7.75 14.78
N ARG A 97 4.83 -7.43 14.84
CA ARG A 97 3.89 -8.23 15.62
C ARG A 97 3.75 -9.67 15.10
N ALA A 98 4.08 -9.92 13.84
CA ALA A 98 4.10 -11.27 13.27
C ALA A 98 5.04 -12.24 14.03
N GLN A 99 6.06 -11.71 14.73
CA GLN A 99 6.99 -12.50 15.55
C GLN A 99 6.47 -12.75 16.97
N PHE A 100 5.37 -12.11 17.36
CA PHE A 100 4.78 -12.26 18.70
C PHE A 100 3.52 -13.14 18.68
N ASP A 101 2.55 -12.81 17.82
CA ASP A 101 1.31 -13.59 17.65
C ASP A 101 0.89 -13.65 16.16
N ALA A 102 0.47 -12.56 15.59
CA ALA A 102 0.12 -12.42 14.16
C ALA A 102 0.21 -10.94 13.76
N PRO A 103 0.47 -10.61 12.48
CA PRO A 103 0.52 -9.23 12.04
C PRO A 103 -0.78 -8.48 12.34
N VAL A 104 -0.68 -7.16 12.47
CA VAL A 104 -1.85 -6.28 12.53
C VAL A 104 -2.55 -6.32 11.17
N ALA A 105 -3.87 -6.41 11.13
CA ALA A 105 -4.64 -6.35 9.88
C ALA A 105 -4.79 -4.88 9.43
N ILE A 106 -3.68 -4.33 8.94
CA ILE A 106 -3.50 -2.91 8.59
C ILE A 106 -4.50 -2.50 7.51
N ASN A 107 -4.64 -3.34 6.49
CA ASN A 107 -5.53 -3.06 5.38
C ASN A 107 -7.01 -3.03 5.80
N ALA A 108 -7.43 -3.90 6.72
CA ALA A 108 -8.80 -3.89 7.22
C ALA A 108 -9.11 -2.61 8.00
N LEU A 109 -8.12 -2.09 8.75
CA LEU A 109 -8.25 -0.80 9.44
C LEU A 109 -8.26 0.38 8.46
N GLU A 110 -7.39 0.37 7.45
CA GLU A 110 -7.37 1.40 6.38
C GLU A 110 -8.74 1.51 5.70
N ARG A 111 -9.32 0.36 5.34
CA ARG A 111 -10.68 0.28 4.80
C ARG A 111 -11.72 0.89 5.75
N PHE A 112 -11.70 0.49 7.02
CA PHE A 112 -12.61 1.02 8.04
C PHE A 112 -12.49 2.53 8.16
N LEU A 113 -11.28 3.07 8.21
CA LEU A 113 -11.03 4.51 8.34
C LEU A 113 -11.57 5.29 7.13
N ASP A 114 -11.39 4.78 5.90
CA ASP A 114 -11.95 5.44 4.71
C ASP A 114 -13.47 5.37 4.65
N ASP A 115 -14.05 4.23 5.01
CA ASP A 115 -15.51 4.07 5.04
C ASP A 115 -16.15 4.95 6.12
N GLN A 116 -15.46 5.22 7.25
CA GLN A 116 -15.94 6.13 8.31
C GLN A 116 -15.78 7.61 7.96
N ALA A 117 -14.69 7.99 7.31
CA ALA A 117 -14.35 9.40 7.06
C ALA A 117 -14.84 9.91 5.67
N GLY A 118 -15.34 9.00 4.85
CA GLY A 118 -15.38 9.14 3.40
C GLY A 118 -16.37 10.10 2.79
N GLU A 119 -17.33 10.63 3.52
CA GLU A 119 -18.41 11.45 2.94
C GLU A 119 -18.28 12.96 3.18
N GLY A 120 -17.25 13.37 3.93
CA GLY A 120 -17.03 14.80 4.25
C GLY A 120 -16.23 15.56 3.19
N PRO A 121 -16.28 16.89 3.19
CA PRO A 121 -15.43 17.72 2.35
C PRO A 121 -13.96 17.54 2.71
N LEU A 122 -13.06 17.74 1.73
CA LEU A 122 -11.62 17.65 1.97
C LEU A 122 -11.17 18.65 3.04
N PRO A 123 -10.43 18.19 4.07
CA PRO A 123 -9.83 19.05 5.08
C PRO A 123 -8.92 20.11 4.47
N ALA A 124 -8.78 21.24 5.15
CA ALA A 124 -7.97 22.37 4.68
C ALA A 124 -6.49 21.96 4.42
N GLU A 125 -5.96 21.07 5.22
CA GLU A 125 -4.57 20.57 5.14
C GLU A 125 -4.31 19.72 3.88
N LEU A 126 -5.36 19.19 3.26
CA LEU A 126 -5.29 18.40 2.03
C LEU A 126 -5.58 19.23 0.77
N ARG A 127 -5.90 20.51 0.92
CA ARG A 127 -6.19 21.41 -0.20
C ARG A 127 -4.92 21.84 -0.94
N PRO A 128 -5.04 22.33 -2.19
CA PRO A 128 -3.91 22.78 -2.98
C PRO A 128 -3.11 23.92 -2.32
N ALA A 129 -1.79 23.87 -2.49
CA ALA A 129 -0.92 25.01 -2.26
C ALA A 129 -1.24 26.15 -3.26
N PRO A 130 -0.68 27.36 -3.07
CA PRO A 130 -0.79 28.44 -4.05
C PRO A 130 -0.34 27.99 -5.45
N ALA A 131 -1.03 28.50 -6.49
CA ALA A 131 -0.78 28.09 -7.85
C ALA A 131 0.69 28.31 -8.28
N SER A 132 1.34 27.28 -8.81
CA SER A 132 2.72 27.31 -9.29
C SER A 132 2.84 27.92 -10.70
N GLY A 133 1.72 28.00 -11.43
CA GLY A 133 1.69 28.37 -12.84
C GLY A 133 2.12 27.26 -13.80
N ARG A 134 2.45 26.05 -13.31
CA ARG A 134 2.83 24.90 -14.12
C ARG A 134 1.62 24.03 -14.44
N ARG A 135 1.61 23.47 -15.65
CA ARG A 135 0.54 22.63 -16.19
C ARG A 135 1.09 21.29 -16.62
N ILE A 136 0.48 20.21 -16.17
CA ILE A 136 0.92 18.84 -16.43
C ILE A 136 -0.21 18.08 -17.14
N ALA A 137 0.14 17.45 -18.28
CA ALA A 137 -0.71 16.46 -18.93
C ALA A 137 -0.42 15.08 -18.36
N ILE A 138 -1.46 14.32 -18.01
CA ILE A 138 -1.35 12.97 -17.50
C ILE A 138 -2.10 12.03 -18.45
N ALA A 139 -1.41 11.03 -19.00
CA ALA A 139 -1.99 10.01 -19.86
C ALA A 139 -2.38 8.78 -19.03
N GLY A 140 -3.68 8.55 -18.88
CA GLY A 140 -4.27 7.46 -18.11
C GLY A 140 -4.69 7.87 -16.71
N SER A 141 -5.88 7.39 -16.31
CA SER A 141 -6.53 7.62 -15.02
C SER A 141 -6.51 6.38 -14.12
N GLY A 142 -5.56 5.47 -14.31
CA GLY A 142 -5.27 4.40 -13.37
C GLY A 142 -4.71 4.94 -12.05
N PRO A 143 -4.41 4.07 -11.06
CA PRO A 143 -3.95 4.51 -9.74
C PRO A 143 -2.70 5.40 -9.80
N ALA A 144 -1.76 5.16 -10.72
CA ALA A 144 -0.58 6.01 -10.89
C ALA A 144 -0.94 7.43 -11.37
N GLY A 145 -1.80 7.56 -12.39
CA GLY A 145 -2.22 8.85 -12.90
C GLY A 145 -3.08 9.64 -11.92
N LEU A 146 -3.99 8.98 -11.22
CA LEU A 146 -4.82 9.58 -10.16
C LEU A 146 -3.96 10.07 -8.98
N ALA A 147 -2.99 9.25 -8.54
CA ALA A 147 -2.07 9.62 -7.47
C ALA A 147 -1.15 10.79 -7.89
N ALA A 148 -0.60 10.78 -9.10
CA ALA A 148 0.19 11.90 -9.61
C ALA A 148 -0.62 13.19 -9.62
N ALA A 149 -1.85 13.15 -10.14
CA ALA A 149 -2.74 14.31 -10.18
C ALA A 149 -3.06 14.84 -8.77
N TRP A 150 -3.32 13.96 -7.79
CA TRP A 150 -3.54 14.32 -6.40
C TRP A 150 -2.35 15.08 -5.81
N PHE A 151 -1.16 14.51 -5.91
CA PHE A 151 0.03 15.09 -5.30
C PHE A 151 0.47 16.37 -6.03
N LEU A 152 0.43 16.40 -7.36
CA LEU A 152 0.75 17.59 -8.13
C LEU A 152 -0.23 18.74 -7.86
N ALA A 153 -1.53 18.46 -7.80
CA ALA A 153 -2.52 19.48 -7.47
C ALA A 153 -2.30 20.04 -6.06
N ARG A 154 -1.98 19.19 -5.08
CA ARG A 154 -1.63 19.63 -3.72
C ARG A 154 -0.36 20.47 -3.67
N LEU A 155 0.60 20.25 -4.59
CA LEU A 155 1.79 21.09 -4.76
C LEU A 155 1.51 22.39 -5.52
N GLY A 156 0.27 22.63 -5.96
CA GLY A 156 -0.15 23.86 -6.64
C GLY A 156 -0.05 23.81 -8.16
N HIS A 157 0.17 22.64 -8.76
CA HIS A 157 0.22 22.49 -10.21
C HIS A 157 -1.17 22.23 -10.81
N GLU A 158 -1.43 22.74 -12.02
CA GLU A 158 -2.62 22.40 -12.78
C GLU A 158 -2.44 21.04 -13.46
N CYS A 159 -3.42 20.13 -13.30
CA CYS A 159 -3.38 18.79 -13.87
C CYS A 159 -4.57 18.52 -14.78
N GLU A 160 -4.31 17.97 -15.95
CA GLU A 160 -5.31 17.43 -16.87
C GLU A 160 -5.02 15.96 -17.14
N ILE A 161 -5.97 15.09 -16.81
CA ILE A 161 -5.89 13.65 -17.08
C ILE A 161 -6.65 13.35 -18.36
N PHE A 162 -6.01 12.63 -19.27
CA PHE A 162 -6.58 12.12 -20.50
C PHE A 162 -6.80 10.61 -20.37
N GLU A 163 -8.06 10.18 -20.40
CA GLU A 163 -8.47 8.81 -20.23
C GLU A 163 -9.14 8.28 -21.50
N ALA A 164 -8.59 7.20 -22.06
CA ALA A 164 -9.12 6.59 -23.27
C ALA A 164 -10.51 5.94 -23.05
N ALA A 165 -10.76 5.42 -21.85
CA ALA A 165 -12.03 4.79 -21.50
C ALA A 165 -13.13 5.82 -21.21
N PRO A 166 -14.42 5.42 -21.28
CA PRO A 166 -15.56 6.29 -20.96
C PRO A 166 -15.57 6.81 -19.53
N GLU A 167 -15.03 6.04 -18.57
CA GLU A 167 -14.98 6.39 -17.16
C GLU A 167 -13.57 6.26 -16.62
N PRO A 168 -13.12 7.15 -15.70
CA PRO A 168 -11.79 7.08 -15.13
C PRO A 168 -11.66 5.93 -14.12
N GLY A 169 -10.41 5.48 -13.90
CA GLY A 169 -10.08 4.47 -12.89
C GLY A 169 -9.18 3.34 -13.37
N GLY A 170 -8.92 3.23 -14.68
CA GLY A 170 -8.04 2.20 -15.22
C GLY A 170 -8.44 0.78 -14.80
N LEU A 171 -7.47 -0.06 -14.40
CA LEU A 171 -7.72 -1.44 -13.97
C LEU A 171 -8.53 -1.52 -12.66
N LEU A 172 -8.52 -0.51 -11.79
CA LEU A 172 -9.40 -0.48 -10.62
C LEU A 172 -10.88 -0.53 -11.03
N ARG A 173 -11.24 0.11 -12.14
CA ARG A 173 -12.60 0.10 -12.67
C ARG A 173 -12.89 -1.09 -13.57
N TYR A 174 -11.96 -1.40 -14.48
CA TYR A 174 -12.23 -2.31 -15.59
C TYR A 174 -11.60 -3.70 -15.44
N GLY A 175 -10.60 -3.85 -14.57
CA GLY A 175 -9.92 -5.13 -14.35
C GLY A 175 -10.38 -5.83 -13.08
N ILE A 176 -10.56 -5.09 -11.99
CA ILE A 176 -10.94 -5.66 -10.69
C ILE A 176 -12.46 -5.85 -10.62
N PRO A 177 -12.97 -7.06 -10.29
CA PRO A 177 -14.40 -7.32 -10.19
C PRO A 177 -15.11 -6.50 -9.12
N ALA A 178 -16.43 -6.23 -9.33
CA ALA A 178 -17.23 -5.42 -8.42
C ALA A 178 -17.35 -6.00 -7.00
N TYR A 179 -17.31 -7.32 -6.87
CA TYR A 179 -17.38 -8.00 -5.58
C TYR A 179 -16.10 -7.83 -4.73
N ARG A 180 -15.00 -7.38 -5.33
CA ARG A 180 -13.76 -6.99 -4.62
C ARG A 180 -13.66 -5.48 -4.45
N LEU A 181 -14.02 -4.71 -5.48
CA LEU A 181 -13.98 -3.24 -5.47
C LEU A 181 -15.26 -2.66 -6.07
N PRO A 182 -16.21 -2.23 -5.22
CA PRO A 182 -17.42 -1.53 -5.68
C PRO A 182 -17.06 -0.21 -6.38
N ALA A 183 -17.77 0.09 -7.48
CA ALA A 183 -17.53 1.31 -8.25
C ALA A 183 -17.69 2.59 -7.42
N ALA A 184 -18.66 2.61 -6.49
CA ALA A 184 -18.92 3.75 -5.62
C ALA A 184 -17.72 4.18 -4.76
N VAL A 185 -16.88 3.22 -4.33
CA VAL A 185 -15.65 3.50 -3.57
C VAL A 185 -14.67 4.28 -4.44
N LEU A 186 -14.39 3.79 -5.64
CA LEU A 186 -13.51 4.44 -6.60
C LEU A 186 -14.04 5.82 -7.04
N ASP A 187 -15.35 5.93 -7.27
CA ASP A 187 -15.99 7.20 -7.68
C ASP A 187 -15.85 8.27 -6.60
N ARG A 188 -15.98 7.89 -5.33
CA ARG A 188 -15.76 8.78 -4.18
C ARG A 188 -14.32 9.31 -4.15
N GLU A 189 -13.34 8.44 -4.34
CA GLU A 189 -11.92 8.82 -4.35
C GLU A 189 -11.57 9.70 -5.55
N ILE A 190 -12.06 9.38 -6.74
CA ILE A 190 -11.92 10.24 -7.92
C ILE A 190 -12.61 11.58 -7.71
N GLY A 191 -13.75 11.60 -7.05
CA GLY A 191 -14.45 12.83 -6.65
C GLY A 191 -13.56 13.76 -5.84
N ARG A 192 -12.87 13.23 -4.82
CA ARG A 192 -11.92 13.98 -4.00
C ARG A 192 -10.76 14.58 -4.82
N ILE A 193 -10.26 13.84 -5.81
CA ILE A 193 -9.20 14.34 -6.71
C ILE A 193 -9.74 15.49 -7.57
N ARG A 194 -10.97 15.39 -8.07
CA ARG A 194 -11.64 16.48 -8.82
C ARG A 194 -11.86 17.74 -7.97
N GLU A 195 -12.12 17.59 -6.68
CA GLU A 195 -12.26 18.73 -5.75
C GLU A 195 -10.99 19.58 -5.64
N LEU A 196 -9.82 19.03 -5.97
CA LEU A 196 -8.54 19.77 -6.06
C LEU A 196 -8.42 20.59 -7.37
N GLY A 197 -9.42 20.57 -8.26
CA GLY A 197 -9.37 21.26 -9.55
C GLY A 197 -8.79 20.44 -10.68
N VAL A 198 -8.51 19.15 -10.48
CA VAL A 198 -8.03 18.23 -11.53
C VAL A 198 -9.13 18.01 -12.57
N ARG A 199 -8.81 18.27 -13.84
CA ARG A 199 -9.69 18.00 -14.98
C ARG A 199 -9.44 16.61 -15.54
N ILE A 200 -10.49 15.83 -15.77
CA ILE A 200 -10.42 14.48 -16.35
C ILE A 200 -11.22 14.47 -17.65
N HIS A 201 -10.54 14.22 -18.74
CA HIS A 201 -11.11 14.12 -20.09
C HIS A 201 -11.29 12.64 -20.43
N SER A 202 -12.50 12.14 -20.26
CA SER A 202 -12.87 10.74 -20.57
C SER A 202 -13.13 10.56 -22.06
N SER A 203 -12.99 9.32 -22.56
CA SER A 203 -13.08 8.97 -23.99
C SER A 203 -12.09 9.76 -24.86
N MET A 204 -10.93 10.12 -24.30
CA MET A 204 -9.90 10.91 -24.95
C MET A 204 -8.52 10.35 -24.60
N ALA A 205 -7.94 9.60 -25.52
CA ALA A 205 -6.56 9.14 -25.37
C ALA A 205 -5.58 10.30 -25.63
N LEU A 206 -4.53 10.41 -24.81
CA LEU A 206 -3.41 11.29 -25.11
C LEU A 206 -2.48 10.55 -26.09
N ASP A 207 -2.76 10.70 -27.38
CA ASP A 207 -1.93 10.17 -28.46
C ASP A 207 -0.96 11.24 -29.00
N GLU A 208 -0.12 10.85 -29.97
CA GLU A 208 0.85 11.75 -30.58
C GLU A 208 0.18 12.94 -31.29
N GLU A 209 -0.98 12.74 -31.87
CA GLU A 209 -1.72 13.80 -32.60
C GLU A 209 -2.25 14.85 -31.60
N LEU A 210 -2.93 14.40 -30.53
CA LEU A 210 -3.45 15.28 -29.46
C LEU A 210 -2.29 15.99 -28.75
N LEU A 211 -1.21 15.28 -28.48
CA LEU A 211 -0.01 15.84 -27.87
C LEU A 211 0.63 16.90 -28.76
N GLY A 212 0.77 16.63 -30.07
CA GLY A 212 1.27 17.59 -31.03
C GLY A 212 0.45 18.88 -31.06
N LYS A 213 -0.88 18.78 -30.96
CA LYS A 213 -1.80 19.93 -30.95
C LYS A 213 -1.79 20.73 -29.65
N THR A 214 -1.50 20.09 -28.54
CA THR A 214 -1.71 20.67 -27.20
C THR A 214 -0.42 20.86 -26.39
N ARG A 215 0.73 20.35 -26.86
CA ARG A 215 2.02 20.39 -26.14
C ARG A 215 2.42 21.77 -25.62
N SER A 216 2.12 22.83 -26.37
CA SER A 216 2.43 24.23 -25.99
C SER A 216 1.63 24.72 -24.77
N ARG A 217 0.67 23.94 -24.31
CA ARG A 217 -0.17 24.25 -23.14
C ARG A 217 0.35 23.62 -21.85
N TYR A 218 1.33 22.71 -21.92
CA TYR A 218 1.86 21.96 -20.79
C TYR A 218 3.35 22.19 -20.62
N ASP A 219 3.82 22.02 -19.40
CA ASP A 219 5.23 22.11 -19.00
C ASP A 219 5.88 20.72 -18.86
N ALA A 220 5.09 19.68 -18.66
CA ALA A 220 5.54 18.28 -18.61
C ALA A 220 4.39 17.30 -18.91
N ILE A 221 4.77 16.03 -19.12
CA ILE A 221 3.83 14.93 -19.38
C ILE A 221 4.16 13.79 -18.42
N PHE A 222 3.12 13.21 -17.81
CA PHE A 222 3.23 11.95 -17.09
C PHE A 222 2.44 10.86 -17.80
N ILE A 223 3.10 9.78 -18.20
CA ILE A 223 2.51 8.64 -18.91
C ILE A 223 2.27 7.52 -17.92
N ALA A 224 1.00 7.25 -17.63
CA ALA A 224 0.49 6.29 -16.66
C ALA A 224 -0.56 5.35 -17.27
N CYS A 225 -0.36 4.95 -18.54
CA CYS A 225 -1.33 4.15 -19.31
C CYS A 225 -1.41 2.69 -18.86
N GLY A 226 -0.44 2.21 -18.05
CA GLY A 226 -0.38 0.85 -17.55
C GLY A 226 -0.21 -0.21 -18.63
N ASN A 227 -0.48 -1.47 -18.28
CA ASN A 227 -0.45 -2.64 -19.14
C ASN A 227 -1.86 -2.99 -19.60
N GLY A 228 -2.29 -2.46 -20.73
CA GLY A 228 -3.67 -2.54 -21.20
C GLY A 228 -4.04 -3.78 -22.01
N ARG A 229 -3.07 -4.56 -22.50
CA ARG A 229 -3.28 -5.66 -23.45
C ARG A 229 -2.81 -6.99 -22.89
N GLY A 230 -3.69 -7.99 -22.92
CA GLY A 230 -3.31 -9.37 -22.58
C GLY A 230 -2.30 -9.96 -23.56
N LEU A 231 -1.45 -10.83 -23.05
CA LEU A 231 -0.55 -11.65 -23.88
C LEU A 231 -1.36 -12.76 -24.55
N GLY A 232 -1.17 -12.93 -25.87
CA GLY A 232 -1.69 -14.07 -26.62
C GLY A 232 -0.95 -15.36 -26.25
N LEU A 233 -1.53 -16.48 -26.64
CA LEU A 233 -0.92 -17.80 -26.52
C LEU A 233 -0.18 -18.15 -27.81
N ASP A 234 1.11 -18.42 -27.71
CA ASP A 234 1.93 -18.89 -28.84
C ASP A 234 1.86 -20.41 -28.97
N ILE A 235 0.66 -20.89 -29.27
CA ILE A 235 0.35 -22.30 -29.52
C ILE A 235 -0.66 -22.40 -30.66
N PRO A 236 -0.74 -23.54 -31.38
CA PRO A 236 -1.77 -23.76 -32.38
C PRO A 236 -3.19 -23.58 -31.82
N GLY A 237 -3.98 -22.69 -32.44
CA GLY A 237 -5.32 -22.32 -31.98
C GLY A 237 -5.35 -21.36 -30.79
N GLY A 238 -4.19 -20.75 -30.42
CA GLY A 238 -4.13 -19.81 -29.29
C GLY A 238 -5.01 -18.57 -29.48
N GLU A 239 -5.27 -18.18 -30.73
CA GLU A 239 -6.18 -17.08 -31.11
C GLU A 239 -7.65 -17.35 -30.79
N LEU A 240 -8.00 -18.59 -30.50
CA LEU A 240 -9.36 -18.98 -30.09
C LEU A 240 -9.65 -18.65 -28.62
N ALA A 241 -8.62 -18.40 -27.83
CA ALA A 241 -8.77 -18.03 -26.44
C ALA A 241 -9.14 -16.55 -26.30
N VAL A 242 -10.15 -16.26 -25.49
CA VAL A 242 -10.55 -14.89 -25.15
C VAL A 242 -9.54 -14.28 -24.18
N ASP A 243 -9.12 -13.05 -24.43
CA ASP A 243 -8.30 -12.30 -23.47
C ASP A 243 -9.06 -12.10 -22.15
N GLY A 244 -8.49 -12.61 -21.04
CA GLY A 244 -9.12 -12.55 -19.72
C GLY A 244 -9.35 -11.13 -19.23
N LEU A 245 -8.44 -10.20 -19.52
CA LEU A 245 -8.61 -8.79 -19.15
C LEU A 245 -9.72 -8.13 -19.98
N ALA A 246 -9.80 -8.41 -21.27
CA ALA A 246 -10.89 -7.92 -22.12
C ALA A 246 -12.26 -8.48 -21.65
N PHE A 247 -12.30 -9.72 -21.21
CA PHE A 247 -13.51 -10.31 -20.61
C PHE A 247 -13.93 -9.56 -19.33
N LEU A 248 -13.00 -9.32 -18.37
CA LEU A 248 -13.30 -8.57 -17.16
C LEU A 248 -13.79 -7.16 -17.46
N ARG A 249 -13.16 -6.47 -18.42
CA ARG A 249 -13.61 -5.16 -18.91
C ARG A 249 -15.04 -5.20 -19.45
N ALA A 250 -15.38 -6.20 -20.27
CA ALA A 250 -16.71 -6.34 -20.82
C ALA A 250 -17.78 -6.57 -19.73
N VAL A 251 -17.47 -7.40 -18.73
CA VAL A 251 -18.35 -7.62 -17.57
C VAL A 251 -18.54 -6.33 -16.76
N ARG A 252 -17.46 -5.63 -16.45
CA ARG A 252 -17.50 -4.39 -15.67
C ARG A 252 -18.22 -3.24 -16.37
N SER A 253 -18.12 -3.18 -17.70
CA SER A 253 -18.84 -2.19 -18.54
C SER A 253 -20.31 -2.56 -18.79
N GLY A 254 -20.80 -3.65 -18.21
CA GLY A 254 -22.18 -4.12 -18.40
C GLY A 254 -22.48 -4.70 -19.80
N GLY A 255 -21.43 -4.93 -20.61
CA GLY A 255 -21.55 -5.51 -21.95
C GLY A 255 -21.89 -7.01 -21.95
N LEU A 256 -21.62 -7.70 -20.84
CA LEU A 256 -21.97 -9.10 -20.63
C LEU A 256 -22.95 -9.21 -19.45
N LYS A 257 -24.22 -8.88 -19.68
CA LYS A 257 -25.28 -9.04 -18.67
C LYS A 257 -25.83 -10.46 -18.57
N THR A 258 -25.58 -11.28 -19.58
CA THR A 258 -26.01 -12.66 -19.68
C THR A 258 -24.90 -13.52 -20.27
N ARG A 259 -24.82 -14.74 -19.80
CA ARG A 259 -23.93 -15.81 -20.23
C ARG A 259 -23.43 -15.67 -21.67
N PRO A 260 -22.16 -15.91 -21.94
CA PRO A 260 -21.78 -16.46 -23.21
C PRO A 260 -22.51 -17.84 -23.30
N ALA A 261 -23.70 -17.85 -23.82
CA ALA A 261 -24.31 -19.10 -24.24
C ALA A 261 -23.56 -19.51 -25.50
N ASP A 262 -22.65 -20.45 -25.35
CA ASP A 262 -22.19 -21.16 -26.52
C ASP A 262 -23.32 -22.04 -27.03
N GLU A 263 -23.35 -22.26 -28.33
CA GLU A 263 -24.32 -23.13 -29.00
C GLU A 263 -24.17 -24.60 -28.55
N SER A 264 -23.07 -24.93 -27.83
CA SER A 264 -22.72 -26.26 -27.35
C SER A 264 -23.49 -26.73 -26.12
N GLY A 265 -24.07 -25.79 -25.35
CA GLY A 265 -24.71 -26.08 -24.05
C GLY A 265 -23.77 -26.46 -22.93
N LEU A 266 -22.44 -26.45 -23.14
CA LEU A 266 -21.43 -26.70 -22.13
C LEU A 266 -21.23 -25.47 -21.24
N ARG A 267 -21.63 -25.57 -19.96
CA ARG A 267 -21.49 -24.53 -18.97
C ARG A 267 -20.15 -24.62 -18.25
N SER A 268 -19.06 -24.82 -19.00
CA SER A 268 -17.70 -24.94 -18.45
C SER A 268 -16.72 -24.06 -19.21
N ALA A 269 -15.70 -23.55 -18.52
CA ALA A 269 -14.66 -22.75 -19.13
C ALA A 269 -13.28 -23.13 -18.61
N ALA A 270 -12.28 -23.12 -19.49
CA ALA A 270 -10.88 -23.18 -19.13
C ALA A 270 -10.34 -21.77 -18.92
N VAL A 271 -9.59 -21.55 -17.86
CA VAL A 271 -8.82 -20.32 -17.59
C VAL A 271 -7.36 -20.67 -17.54
N LEU A 272 -6.58 -20.17 -18.51
CA LEU A 272 -5.15 -20.43 -18.65
C LEU A 272 -4.36 -19.37 -17.92
N GLY A 273 -3.67 -19.75 -16.82
CA GLY A 273 -2.86 -18.82 -16.02
C GLY A 273 -2.99 -19.06 -14.53
N GLY A 274 -2.17 -18.36 -13.73
CA GLY A 274 -2.15 -18.50 -12.27
C GLY A 274 -1.97 -17.16 -11.52
N GLY A 275 -2.08 -16.02 -12.22
CA GLY A 275 -2.04 -14.69 -11.63
C GLY A 275 -3.41 -14.21 -11.13
N ASN A 276 -3.44 -13.04 -10.48
CA ASN A 276 -4.68 -12.44 -9.98
C ASN A 276 -5.75 -12.31 -11.05
N THR A 277 -5.38 -11.95 -12.29
CA THR A 277 -6.33 -11.89 -13.42
C THR A 277 -7.00 -13.24 -13.69
N ALA A 278 -6.26 -14.36 -13.60
CA ALA A 278 -6.84 -15.70 -13.79
C ALA A 278 -7.84 -16.04 -12.69
N ILE A 279 -7.54 -15.70 -11.45
CA ILE A 279 -8.45 -15.86 -10.31
C ILE A 279 -9.70 -15.00 -10.50
N ASP A 280 -9.55 -13.73 -10.85
CA ASP A 280 -10.68 -12.82 -11.07
C ASP A 280 -11.56 -13.26 -12.24
N VAL A 281 -10.99 -13.77 -13.35
CA VAL A 281 -11.73 -14.36 -14.47
C VAL A 281 -12.52 -15.58 -13.99
N ALA A 282 -11.88 -16.53 -13.31
CA ALA A 282 -12.53 -17.75 -12.84
C ALA A 282 -13.68 -17.46 -11.87
N ARG A 283 -13.45 -16.61 -10.85
CA ARG A 283 -14.48 -16.22 -9.89
C ARG A 283 -15.63 -15.45 -10.54
N THR A 284 -15.34 -14.64 -11.57
CA THR A 284 -16.36 -13.92 -12.35
C THR A 284 -17.20 -14.90 -13.20
N LEU A 285 -16.57 -15.87 -13.87
CA LEU A 285 -17.27 -16.91 -14.61
C LEU A 285 -18.23 -17.71 -13.73
N LEU A 286 -17.79 -18.07 -12.52
CA LEU A 286 -18.62 -18.78 -11.55
C LEU A 286 -19.90 -17.98 -11.23
N ARG A 287 -19.78 -16.65 -11.01
CA ARG A 287 -20.92 -15.75 -10.78
C ARG A 287 -21.86 -15.62 -11.98
N LEU A 288 -21.35 -15.84 -13.18
CA LEU A 288 -22.14 -15.92 -14.41
C LEU A 288 -22.78 -17.32 -14.63
N GLY A 289 -22.57 -18.27 -13.70
CA GLY A 289 -23.11 -19.61 -13.75
C GLY A 289 -22.37 -20.55 -14.73
N ILE A 290 -21.09 -20.25 -15.00
CA ILE A 290 -20.17 -21.06 -15.80
C ILE A 290 -19.17 -21.70 -14.85
N ALA A 291 -19.00 -23.03 -14.94
CA ALA A 291 -18.06 -23.78 -14.11
C ALA A 291 -16.60 -23.57 -14.62
N PRO A 292 -15.75 -22.80 -13.90
CA PRO A 292 -14.40 -22.54 -14.35
C PRO A 292 -13.44 -23.63 -13.89
N THR A 293 -12.44 -23.91 -14.73
CA THR A 293 -11.27 -24.72 -14.40
C THR A 293 -10.01 -23.92 -14.72
N ILE A 294 -9.25 -23.58 -13.71
CA ILE A 294 -7.93 -22.96 -13.88
C ILE A 294 -6.94 -24.05 -14.28
N LEU A 295 -6.24 -23.85 -15.38
CA LEU A 295 -5.18 -24.72 -15.86
C LEU A 295 -3.84 -24.01 -15.65
N TYR A 296 -3.02 -24.57 -14.74
CA TYR A 296 -1.76 -23.94 -14.36
C TYR A 296 -0.56 -24.87 -14.55
N ARG A 297 0.51 -24.35 -15.18
CA ARG A 297 1.70 -25.15 -15.53
C ARG A 297 2.59 -25.52 -14.36
N ARG A 298 2.41 -24.89 -13.19
CA ARG A 298 3.11 -25.18 -11.93
C ARG A 298 2.13 -25.66 -10.88
N ARG A 299 2.56 -25.74 -9.62
CA ARG A 299 1.70 -26.02 -8.48
C ARG A 299 1.04 -24.76 -7.93
N ARG A 300 0.05 -24.94 -7.08
CA ARG A 300 -0.65 -23.88 -6.36
C ARG A 300 0.29 -22.96 -5.60
N GLU A 301 1.31 -23.52 -4.92
CA GLU A 301 2.26 -22.77 -4.12
C GLU A 301 3.14 -21.82 -4.95
N GLU A 302 3.26 -22.06 -6.25
CA GLU A 302 4.01 -21.22 -7.19
C GLU A 302 3.11 -20.26 -7.99
N MET A 303 1.82 -20.19 -7.68
CA MET A 303 0.93 -19.23 -8.29
C MET A 303 1.29 -17.81 -7.83
N PRO A 304 1.45 -16.84 -8.75
CA PRO A 304 1.73 -15.45 -8.37
C PRO A 304 0.51 -14.70 -7.85
N ALA A 305 -0.70 -15.30 -7.92
CA ALA A 305 -1.90 -14.74 -7.31
C ALA A 305 -1.80 -14.75 -5.78
N PHE A 306 -2.50 -13.85 -5.11
CA PHE A 306 -2.53 -13.78 -3.65
C PHE A 306 -3.13 -15.07 -3.07
N SER A 307 -2.48 -15.63 -2.05
CA SER A 307 -2.86 -16.91 -1.47
C SER A 307 -4.32 -16.91 -0.98
N HIS A 308 -4.76 -15.85 -0.32
CA HIS A 308 -6.14 -15.71 0.16
C HIS A 308 -7.17 -15.65 -0.97
N GLU A 309 -6.82 -15.07 -2.14
CA GLU A 309 -7.70 -15.05 -3.32
C GLU A 309 -7.79 -16.43 -3.98
N ILE A 310 -6.68 -17.19 -3.98
CA ILE A 310 -6.68 -18.59 -4.44
C ILE A 310 -7.58 -19.42 -3.52
N ASP A 311 -7.43 -19.27 -2.18
CA ASP A 311 -8.23 -19.99 -1.19
C ASP A 311 -9.73 -19.68 -1.37
N SER A 312 -10.06 -18.40 -1.53
CA SER A 312 -11.43 -17.93 -1.77
C SER A 312 -12.00 -18.53 -3.07
N ALA A 313 -11.23 -18.54 -4.16
CA ALA A 313 -11.68 -19.12 -5.43
C ALA A 313 -12.00 -20.60 -5.30
N LEU A 314 -11.12 -21.37 -4.65
CA LEU A 314 -11.33 -22.82 -4.44
C LEU A 314 -12.53 -23.08 -3.51
N ALA A 315 -12.69 -22.28 -2.45
CA ALA A 315 -13.83 -22.38 -1.53
C ALA A 315 -15.16 -22.03 -2.22
N GLU A 316 -15.16 -21.09 -3.18
CA GLU A 316 -16.32 -20.74 -4.01
C GLU A 316 -16.68 -21.83 -5.03
N GLY A 317 -15.79 -22.78 -5.33
CA GLY A 317 -16.04 -23.90 -6.24
C GLY A 317 -15.29 -23.81 -7.59
N VAL A 318 -14.26 -22.98 -7.69
CA VAL A 318 -13.35 -22.98 -8.85
C VAL A 318 -12.50 -24.25 -8.83
N ASN A 319 -12.43 -24.95 -9.96
CA ASN A 319 -11.53 -26.09 -10.12
C ASN A 319 -10.12 -25.64 -10.48
N LEU A 320 -9.12 -26.30 -9.92
CA LEU A 320 -7.70 -26.08 -10.23
C LEU A 320 -7.07 -27.38 -10.74
N VAL A 321 -6.43 -27.30 -11.89
CA VAL A 321 -5.65 -28.38 -12.48
C VAL A 321 -4.20 -27.91 -12.60
N GLU A 322 -3.38 -28.43 -11.73
CA GLU A 322 -1.97 -28.11 -11.64
C GLU A 322 -1.11 -28.91 -12.64
N LEU A 323 0.13 -28.48 -12.82
CA LEU A 323 1.15 -29.15 -13.63
C LEU A 323 0.64 -29.48 -15.05
N SER A 324 -0.12 -28.56 -15.64
CA SER A 324 -0.77 -28.72 -16.95
C SER A 324 -0.54 -27.49 -17.80
N ALA A 325 0.17 -27.66 -18.93
CA ALA A 325 0.43 -26.58 -19.89
C ALA A 325 -0.36 -26.84 -21.18
N PRO A 326 -1.02 -25.85 -21.78
CA PRO A 326 -1.71 -26.02 -23.05
C PRO A 326 -0.68 -26.21 -24.18
N LEU A 327 -0.92 -27.17 -25.07
CA LEU A 327 -0.17 -27.40 -26.30
C LEU A 327 -0.91 -26.94 -27.55
N ALA A 328 -2.21 -27.10 -27.57
CA ALA A 328 -3.05 -26.69 -28.68
C ALA A 328 -4.50 -26.49 -28.24
N ILE A 329 -5.23 -25.63 -28.93
CA ILE A 329 -6.67 -25.43 -28.80
C ILE A 329 -7.29 -25.72 -30.15
N ARG A 330 -8.34 -26.54 -30.16
CA ARG A 330 -9.18 -26.79 -31.33
C ARG A 330 -10.62 -26.48 -30.98
N HIS A 331 -11.38 -25.99 -31.91
CA HIS A 331 -12.79 -25.74 -31.77
C HIS A 331 -13.54 -26.51 -32.86
N ASP A 332 -14.45 -27.34 -32.47
CA ASP A 332 -15.45 -27.94 -33.37
C ASP A 332 -16.81 -27.27 -33.11
N SER A 333 -17.86 -27.77 -33.79
CA SER A 333 -19.20 -27.18 -33.66
C SER A 333 -19.82 -27.31 -32.26
N GLN A 334 -19.19 -28.00 -31.32
CA GLN A 334 -19.76 -28.30 -30.01
C GLN A 334 -18.90 -27.89 -28.83
N ALA A 335 -17.57 -27.86 -28.96
CA ALA A 335 -16.67 -27.58 -27.82
C ALA A 335 -15.28 -27.12 -28.25
N PHE A 336 -14.60 -26.47 -27.31
CA PHE A 336 -13.16 -26.24 -27.37
C PHE A 336 -12.42 -27.43 -26.75
N THR A 337 -11.64 -28.13 -27.56
CA THR A 337 -10.76 -29.22 -27.11
C THR A 337 -9.37 -28.69 -26.86
N LEU A 338 -8.92 -28.77 -25.61
CA LEU A 338 -7.56 -28.39 -25.19
C LEU A 338 -6.71 -29.65 -25.09
N THR A 339 -5.59 -29.67 -25.82
CA THR A 339 -4.53 -30.66 -25.61
C THR A 339 -3.57 -30.11 -24.57
N LEU A 340 -3.43 -30.83 -23.47
CA LEU A 340 -2.62 -30.44 -22.31
C LEU A 340 -1.43 -31.36 -22.15
N GLN A 341 -0.24 -30.77 -21.97
CA GLN A 341 0.99 -31.45 -21.59
C GLN A 341 1.07 -31.53 -20.07
N LYS A 342 1.30 -32.72 -19.53
CA LYS A 342 1.65 -32.88 -18.13
C LYS A 342 3.04 -32.32 -17.86
N MET A 343 3.17 -31.54 -16.80
CA MET A 343 4.43 -30.93 -16.39
C MET A 343 4.93 -31.57 -15.10
N ARG A 344 6.23 -31.42 -14.83
CA ARG A 344 6.83 -31.74 -13.54
C ARG A 344 7.74 -30.58 -13.09
N ILE A 345 7.84 -30.41 -11.78
CA ILE A 345 8.77 -29.46 -11.18
C ILE A 345 10.20 -29.97 -11.38
N SER A 346 11.11 -29.06 -11.71
CA SER A 346 12.53 -29.25 -11.84
C SER A 346 13.26 -28.31 -10.86
N GLU A 347 14.58 -28.23 -10.95
CA GLU A 347 15.40 -27.36 -10.12
C GLU A 347 15.09 -25.87 -10.30
N PRO A 348 15.37 -25.02 -9.30
CA PRO A 348 15.16 -23.57 -9.41
C PRO A 348 15.96 -22.97 -10.56
N GLY A 349 15.41 -21.99 -11.25
CA GLY A 349 16.10 -21.18 -12.24
C GLY A 349 17.04 -20.15 -11.60
N ALA A 350 17.77 -19.40 -12.43
CA ALA A 350 18.62 -18.29 -11.99
C ALA A 350 17.83 -17.16 -11.28
N ASP A 351 16.54 -17.08 -11.54
CA ASP A 351 15.57 -16.16 -10.93
C ASP A 351 14.98 -16.66 -9.60
N GLY A 352 15.47 -17.81 -9.09
CA GLY A 352 14.99 -18.46 -7.87
C GLY A 352 13.62 -19.15 -8.02
N ARG A 353 12.96 -19.06 -9.18
CA ARG A 353 11.66 -19.72 -9.42
C ARG A 353 11.86 -21.16 -9.85
N MET A 354 11.00 -22.06 -9.34
CA MET A 354 11.01 -23.46 -9.76
C MET A 354 10.73 -23.57 -11.26
N ARG A 355 11.65 -24.24 -11.99
CA ARG A 355 11.44 -24.54 -13.41
C ARG A 355 10.46 -25.69 -13.56
N VAL A 356 9.73 -25.66 -14.66
CA VAL A 356 8.82 -26.75 -15.04
C VAL A 356 9.24 -27.31 -16.39
N VAL A 357 9.24 -28.63 -16.49
CA VAL A 357 9.61 -29.36 -17.70
C VAL A 357 8.48 -30.32 -18.08
N PRO A 358 8.26 -30.55 -19.38
CA PRO A 358 7.25 -31.52 -19.82
C PRO A 358 7.61 -32.93 -19.40
N VAL A 359 6.61 -33.77 -19.16
CA VAL A 359 6.75 -35.21 -19.02
C VAL A 359 6.46 -35.82 -20.40
N GLU A 360 7.51 -36.34 -21.04
CA GLU A 360 7.41 -36.84 -22.42
C GLU A 360 6.30 -37.90 -22.56
N GLY A 361 5.51 -37.76 -23.62
CA GLY A 361 4.40 -38.69 -23.94
C GLY A 361 3.16 -38.59 -23.06
N GLU A 362 3.18 -37.78 -21.99
CA GLU A 362 2.01 -37.60 -21.12
C GLU A 362 1.18 -36.38 -21.54
N THR A 363 0.28 -36.60 -22.48
CA THR A 363 -0.70 -35.59 -22.89
C THR A 363 -2.11 -36.05 -22.56
N ARG A 364 -3.03 -35.10 -22.38
CA ARG A 364 -4.48 -35.39 -22.23
C ARG A 364 -5.30 -34.31 -22.92
N GLU A 365 -6.52 -34.70 -23.32
CA GLU A 365 -7.49 -33.76 -23.86
C GLU A 365 -8.58 -33.44 -22.82
N MET A 366 -9.02 -32.18 -22.81
CA MET A 366 -10.15 -31.72 -22.02
C MET A 366 -11.05 -30.83 -22.89
N ASN A 367 -12.37 -30.93 -22.69
CA ASN A 367 -13.36 -30.18 -23.45
C ASN A 367 -14.02 -29.09 -22.57
N PHE A 368 -14.19 -27.91 -23.15
CA PHE A 368 -14.79 -26.74 -22.49
C PHE A 368 -15.73 -26.00 -23.47
N GLY A 369 -16.69 -25.26 -22.91
CA GLY A 369 -17.52 -24.36 -23.70
C GLY A 369 -16.85 -23.04 -24.07
N ALA A 370 -15.81 -22.66 -23.33
CA ALA A 370 -15.02 -21.45 -23.61
C ALA A 370 -13.60 -21.57 -23.08
N VAL A 371 -12.67 -20.77 -23.61
CA VAL A 371 -11.26 -20.71 -23.16
C VAL A 371 -10.88 -19.25 -22.96
N TYR A 372 -10.28 -18.96 -21.81
CA TYR A 372 -9.78 -17.62 -21.43
C TYR A 372 -8.28 -17.67 -21.17
N ALA A 373 -7.55 -16.71 -21.74
CA ALA A 373 -6.11 -16.54 -21.53
C ALA A 373 -5.85 -15.42 -20.51
N ALA A 374 -5.16 -15.74 -19.42
CA ALA A 374 -4.72 -14.81 -18.39
C ALA A 374 -3.24 -15.09 -18.05
N VAL A 375 -2.38 -15.10 -19.09
CA VAL A 375 -0.98 -15.51 -19.02
C VAL A 375 -0.01 -14.32 -18.90
N GLY A 376 -0.52 -13.14 -18.66
CA GLY A 376 0.22 -11.90 -18.49
C GLY A 376 -0.36 -10.77 -19.33
N VAL A 377 0.17 -9.57 -19.10
CA VAL A 377 -0.22 -8.34 -19.78
C VAL A 377 1.00 -7.59 -20.31
N ARG A 378 0.81 -6.63 -21.18
CA ARG A 378 1.85 -5.76 -21.69
C ARG A 378 1.32 -4.36 -21.99
N ALA A 379 2.24 -3.39 -22.03
CA ALA A 379 1.96 -2.05 -22.51
C ALA A 379 1.71 -2.04 -24.01
N GLU A 380 0.92 -1.08 -24.47
CA GLU A 380 0.69 -0.80 -25.88
C GLU A 380 1.73 0.18 -26.41
N GLU A 381 1.96 0.15 -27.74
CA GLU A 381 2.76 1.16 -28.42
C GLU A 381 1.98 2.49 -28.56
N PRO A 382 2.61 3.66 -28.58
CA PRO A 382 4.09 3.87 -28.63
C PRO A 382 4.77 3.88 -27.24
N TRP A 383 4.02 3.76 -26.16
CA TRP A 383 4.51 3.95 -24.79
C TRP A 383 5.56 2.92 -24.38
N ARG A 384 5.42 1.69 -24.88
CA ARG A 384 6.39 0.63 -24.65
C ARG A 384 7.77 0.96 -25.23
N SER A 385 7.80 1.50 -26.45
CA SER A 385 9.06 1.91 -27.10
C SER A 385 9.70 3.09 -26.37
N LEU A 386 8.89 4.01 -25.84
CA LEU A 386 9.38 5.15 -25.07
C LEU A 386 10.02 4.72 -23.74
N ALA A 387 9.53 3.66 -23.11
CA ALA A 387 10.11 3.12 -21.88
C ALA A 387 11.52 2.51 -22.10
N GLY A 388 11.88 2.17 -23.34
CA GLY A 388 13.22 1.69 -23.73
C GLY A 388 14.14 2.77 -24.30
N ALA A 389 13.77 4.06 -24.24
CA ALA A 389 14.53 5.15 -24.85
C ALA A 389 15.91 5.37 -24.19
N GLU A 390 16.93 5.64 -25.01
CA GLU A 390 18.26 6.00 -24.51
C GLU A 390 18.23 7.36 -23.79
N GLY A 391 19.09 7.54 -22.77
CA GLY A 391 19.18 8.78 -22.00
C GLY A 391 18.12 8.94 -20.91
N ALA A 392 17.27 7.95 -20.71
CA ALA A 392 16.29 7.96 -19.63
C ALA A 392 16.96 7.79 -18.25
N LEU A 393 16.55 8.63 -17.28
CA LEU A 393 16.95 8.52 -15.88
C LEU A 393 15.97 7.60 -15.14
N ARG A 394 16.43 6.42 -14.74
CA ARG A 394 15.65 5.51 -13.91
C ARG A 394 15.65 6.02 -12.48
N LEU A 395 14.46 6.27 -11.92
CA LEU A 395 14.22 6.52 -10.52
C LEU A 395 13.74 5.21 -9.85
N SER A 396 13.19 5.25 -8.65
CA SER A 396 12.75 4.02 -7.98
C SER A 396 11.52 3.39 -8.64
N HIS A 397 10.50 4.20 -8.91
CA HIS A 397 9.20 3.76 -9.45
C HIS A 397 8.84 4.42 -10.78
N THR A 398 9.70 5.29 -11.33
CA THR A 398 9.45 6.03 -12.56
C THR A 398 10.68 6.08 -13.47
N LEU A 399 10.45 6.46 -14.72
CA LEU A 399 11.47 6.71 -15.71
C LEU A 399 11.30 8.14 -16.24
N LEU A 400 12.33 8.97 -16.09
CA LEU A 400 12.32 10.36 -16.57
C LEU A 400 13.11 10.48 -17.85
N LEU A 401 12.50 11.08 -18.86
CA LEU A 401 13.10 11.56 -20.09
C LEU A 401 13.15 13.10 -20.05
N PRO A 402 14.26 13.71 -19.61
CA PRO A 402 14.35 15.17 -19.50
C PRO A 402 14.22 15.87 -20.86
N GLU A 403 14.78 15.24 -21.89
CA GLU A 403 14.70 15.67 -23.29
C GLU A 403 13.98 14.58 -24.10
N SER A 404 12.68 14.74 -24.26
CA SER A 404 11.88 13.80 -25.04
C SER A 404 11.69 14.28 -26.48
N PRO A 405 11.28 13.40 -27.41
CA PRO A 405 10.92 13.79 -28.79
C PRO A 405 9.79 14.83 -28.83
N THR A 406 9.02 14.97 -27.76
CA THR A 406 7.95 15.97 -27.66
C THR A 406 8.48 17.39 -27.38
N GLY A 407 9.74 17.53 -26.97
CA GLY A 407 10.33 18.79 -26.51
C GLY A 407 9.90 19.19 -25.09
N LEU A 408 9.21 18.32 -24.37
CA LEU A 408 8.83 18.48 -22.96
C LEU A 408 9.45 17.36 -22.11
N PRO A 409 9.71 17.58 -20.82
CA PRO A 409 10.02 16.50 -19.90
C PRO A 409 8.87 15.47 -19.87
N VAL A 410 9.22 14.20 -20.01
CA VAL A 410 8.26 13.08 -19.95
C VAL A 410 8.67 12.15 -18.83
N LEU A 411 7.73 11.84 -17.93
CA LEU A 411 7.86 10.75 -16.99
C LEU A 411 6.95 9.60 -17.40
N LEU A 412 7.44 8.37 -17.18
CA LEU A 412 6.65 7.16 -17.33
C LEU A 412 6.53 6.50 -15.95
N GLY A 413 5.37 5.95 -15.65
CA GLY A 413 5.12 5.32 -14.33
C GLY A 413 3.99 4.30 -14.32
N GLY A 414 3.73 3.76 -13.13
CA GLY A 414 2.80 2.65 -12.93
C GLY A 414 3.30 1.35 -13.57
N ASP A 415 2.39 0.45 -13.92
CA ASP A 415 2.72 -0.89 -14.46
C ASP A 415 3.49 -0.83 -15.79
N LEU A 416 3.55 0.33 -16.44
CA LEU A 416 4.35 0.54 -17.64
C LEU A 416 5.86 0.36 -17.37
N VAL A 417 6.33 0.67 -16.17
CA VAL A 417 7.74 0.65 -15.78
C VAL A 417 8.04 -0.14 -14.48
N ASN A 418 7.04 -0.43 -13.67
CA ASN A 418 7.18 -1.19 -12.44
C ASN A 418 7.22 -2.70 -12.72
N GLU A 419 8.08 -3.41 -12.00
CA GLU A 419 8.14 -4.88 -12.04
C GLU A 419 6.99 -5.50 -11.20
N VAL A 420 6.57 -4.80 -10.14
CA VAL A 420 5.45 -5.21 -9.29
C VAL A 420 4.20 -4.47 -9.74
N GLU A 421 3.27 -5.21 -10.32
CA GLU A 421 1.99 -4.68 -10.81
C GLU A 421 0.97 -4.67 -9.66
N SER A 422 1.03 -3.62 -8.82
CA SER A 422 0.11 -3.44 -7.70
C SER A 422 -0.45 -2.03 -7.62
N VAL A 423 -1.61 -1.88 -6.96
CA VAL A 423 -2.22 -0.57 -6.74
C VAL A 423 -1.31 0.34 -5.90
N ALA A 424 -0.65 -0.20 -4.86
CA ALA A 424 0.22 0.57 -3.98
C ALA A 424 1.51 1.02 -4.68
N ASP A 425 2.12 0.15 -5.50
CA ASP A 425 3.30 0.51 -6.31
C ASP A 425 2.96 1.54 -7.39
N ALA A 426 1.77 1.45 -7.99
CA ALA A 426 1.28 2.44 -8.93
C ALA A 426 1.07 3.81 -8.25
N ILE A 427 0.52 3.86 -7.04
CA ILE A 427 0.39 5.09 -6.24
C ILE A 427 1.77 5.66 -5.90
N ALA A 428 2.72 4.80 -5.47
CA ALA A 428 4.11 5.20 -5.20
C ALA A 428 4.77 5.84 -6.42
N SER A 429 4.54 5.26 -7.60
CA SER A 429 5.00 5.81 -8.88
C SER A 429 4.42 7.19 -9.16
N GLY A 430 3.12 7.39 -8.95
CA GLY A 430 2.47 8.70 -9.10
C GLY A 430 3.01 9.74 -8.11
N LYS A 431 3.30 9.35 -6.87
CA LYS A 431 3.94 10.20 -5.85
C LYS A 431 5.35 10.59 -6.26
N GLU A 432 6.16 9.61 -6.67
CA GLU A 432 7.53 9.87 -7.13
C GLU A 432 7.55 10.82 -8.32
N ALA A 433 6.64 10.61 -9.30
CA ALA A 433 6.50 11.50 -10.44
C ALA A 433 6.16 12.94 -10.01
N ALA A 434 5.25 13.11 -9.06
CA ALA A 434 4.87 14.43 -8.56
C ALA A 434 6.03 15.16 -7.89
N ILE A 435 6.78 14.47 -7.01
CA ILE A 435 7.95 15.05 -6.34
C ILE A 435 9.04 15.37 -7.37
N ALA A 436 9.30 14.46 -8.31
CA ALA A 436 10.33 14.64 -9.33
C ALA A 436 10.04 15.85 -10.25
N LEU A 437 8.77 16.02 -10.68
CA LEU A 437 8.36 17.17 -11.48
C LEU A 437 8.42 18.48 -10.70
N ASP A 438 7.98 18.52 -9.46
CA ASP A 438 8.06 19.74 -8.64
C ASP A 438 9.53 20.16 -8.42
N LEU A 439 10.42 19.20 -8.13
CA LEU A 439 11.87 19.45 -8.03
C LEU A 439 12.47 19.93 -9.36
N LEU A 440 12.09 19.30 -10.46
CA LEU A 440 12.52 19.70 -11.80
C LEU A 440 12.17 21.17 -12.09
N PHE A 441 10.95 21.58 -11.77
CA PHE A 441 10.48 22.94 -12.02
C PHE A 441 11.11 23.98 -11.10
N ARG A 442 11.40 23.62 -9.86
CA ARG A 442 11.93 24.55 -8.86
C ARG A 442 13.45 24.64 -8.87
N GLU A 443 14.12 23.53 -9.06
CA GLU A 443 15.56 23.41 -8.78
C GLU A 443 16.34 22.80 -9.96
N GLY A 444 15.63 22.26 -10.98
CA GLY A 444 16.24 21.61 -12.14
C GLY A 444 16.51 20.13 -11.95
N CYS A 445 16.93 19.46 -13.03
CA CYS A 445 17.08 18.00 -13.09
C CYS A 445 18.06 17.44 -12.04
N GLY A 446 19.15 18.16 -11.74
CA GLY A 446 20.17 17.73 -10.77
C GLY A 446 19.67 17.62 -9.32
N ALA A 447 18.53 18.26 -8.99
CA ALA A 447 17.96 18.23 -7.66
C ALA A 447 17.05 17.00 -7.40
N ILE A 448 16.65 16.28 -8.46
CA ILE A 448 15.66 15.20 -8.36
C ILE A 448 16.16 14.08 -7.45
N THR A 449 17.29 13.45 -7.80
CA THR A 449 17.81 12.31 -7.01
C THR A 449 18.10 12.69 -5.56
N PRO A 450 18.84 13.78 -5.24
CA PRO A 450 19.03 14.18 -3.86
C PRO A 450 17.72 14.54 -3.12
N GLY A 451 16.76 15.11 -3.82
CA GLY A 451 15.45 15.45 -3.27
C GLY A 451 14.64 14.23 -2.89
N LEU A 452 14.58 13.24 -3.76
CA LEU A 452 13.91 11.95 -3.50
C LEU A 452 14.59 11.21 -2.33
N GLU A 453 15.92 11.16 -2.28
CA GLU A 453 16.66 10.53 -1.18
C GLU A 453 16.32 11.15 0.19
N ARG A 454 16.13 12.47 0.27
CA ARG A 454 15.71 13.14 1.52
C ARG A 454 14.31 12.73 1.98
N CYS A 455 13.46 12.28 1.06
CA CYS A 455 12.07 11.90 1.34
C CYS A 455 11.90 10.41 1.62
N ARG A 456 12.97 9.59 1.53
CA ARG A 456 12.92 8.15 1.77
C ARG A 456 12.62 7.82 3.22
N ILE A 457 11.85 6.77 3.42
CA ILE A 457 11.48 6.24 4.72
C ILE A 457 12.39 5.07 5.06
N GLY A 458 13.12 5.15 6.18
CA GLY A 458 13.98 4.08 6.67
C GLY A 458 15.06 3.60 5.68
N GLY A 459 15.43 4.42 4.68
CA GLY A 459 16.36 4.03 3.62
C GLY A 459 15.78 3.05 2.59
N GLY A 460 14.48 2.76 2.65
CA GLY A 460 13.77 1.95 1.67
C GLY A 460 13.43 2.71 0.38
N LEU A 461 12.59 2.12 -0.47
CA LEU A 461 12.14 2.75 -1.72
C LEU A 461 10.95 3.69 -1.50
N SER A 462 10.22 3.53 -0.40
CA SER A 462 9.02 4.31 -0.09
C SER A 462 9.35 5.77 0.20
N LEU A 463 8.56 6.67 -0.36
CA LEU A 463 8.71 8.12 -0.20
C LEU A 463 7.60 8.69 0.70
N SER A 464 7.92 9.73 1.45
CA SER A 464 6.93 10.48 2.23
C SER A 464 6.71 11.88 1.65
N MET A 465 5.47 12.17 1.30
CA MET A 465 5.04 13.51 0.88
C MET A 465 5.08 14.49 2.05
N GLU A 466 4.81 14.03 3.27
CA GLU A 466 4.91 14.86 4.47
C GLU A 466 6.35 15.35 4.70
N ILE A 467 7.34 14.47 4.54
CA ILE A 467 8.76 14.86 4.63
C ILE A 467 9.09 15.86 3.51
N TYR A 468 8.63 15.59 2.28
CA TYR A 468 8.86 16.47 1.14
C TYR A 468 8.33 17.89 1.38
N GLN A 469 7.12 18.01 1.87
CA GLN A 469 6.47 19.30 2.15
C GLN A 469 6.98 19.98 3.43
N GLY A 470 7.90 19.37 4.16
CA GLY A 470 8.46 19.91 5.39
C GLY A 470 7.45 19.92 6.55
N GLY A 471 6.58 18.95 6.61
CA GLY A 471 5.59 18.76 7.68
C GLY A 471 6.22 18.56 9.07
N PRO A 472 5.43 18.54 10.13
CA PRO A 472 5.93 18.51 11.52
C PRO A 472 6.66 17.20 11.87
N ARG A 473 6.43 16.11 11.14
CA ARG A 473 7.02 14.79 11.40
C ARG A 473 8.16 14.45 10.43
N ARG A 474 9.05 15.40 10.18
CA ARG A 474 10.15 15.29 9.21
C ARG A 474 11.19 14.24 9.56
N SER A 475 11.29 13.87 10.84
CA SER A 475 12.39 13.07 11.36
C SER A 475 12.04 11.59 11.46
N ARG A 476 11.44 11.00 10.43
CA ARG A 476 11.42 9.56 10.35
C ARG A 476 12.87 9.09 10.16
N SER A 477 13.45 8.65 11.30
CA SER A 477 14.84 8.18 11.38
C SER A 477 15.10 7.11 10.33
N GLN A 478 16.31 7.04 9.80
CA GLN A 478 16.78 5.94 8.96
C GLN A 478 16.81 4.61 9.73
N ARG A 479 16.82 4.65 11.07
CA ARG A 479 16.81 3.45 11.90
C ARG A 479 15.43 2.80 11.89
N ILE A 480 15.38 1.59 11.35
CA ILE A 480 14.20 0.73 11.37
C ILE A 480 14.19 -0.05 12.68
N VAL A 481 13.05 -0.04 13.38
CA VAL A 481 12.85 -0.80 14.62
C VAL A 481 12.68 -2.28 14.30
N ARG A 482 13.54 -3.11 14.87
CA ARG A 482 13.43 -4.57 14.81
C ARG A 482 12.62 -5.10 15.99
N TYR A 483 12.14 -6.33 15.89
CA TYR A 483 11.43 -6.97 17.00
C TYR A 483 12.27 -7.03 18.27
N ASP A 484 13.56 -7.35 18.17
CA ASP A 484 14.50 -7.41 19.29
C ASP A 484 14.79 -6.04 19.96
N ASP A 485 14.43 -4.93 19.30
CA ASP A 485 14.53 -3.58 19.89
C ASP A 485 13.32 -3.25 20.80
N LEU A 486 12.26 -4.07 20.78
CA LEU A 486 11.02 -3.85 21.53
C LEU A 486 11.06 -4.55 22.89
N ASN A 487 10.24 -4.08 23.82
CA ASN A 487 9.95 -4.82 25.03
C ASN A 487 8.57 -5.49 24.89
N PRO A 488 8.51 -6.77 24.44
CA PRO A 488 7.27 -7.46 24.14
C PRO A 488 6.45 -7.81 25.39
N ASP A 489 7.06 -7.86 26.59
CA ASP A 489 6.39 -8.18 27.85
C ASP A 489 5.28 -7.17 28.23
N HIS A 490 5.32 -6.00 27.63
CA HIS A 490 4.29 -4.97 27.79
C HIS A 490 2.97 -5.32 27.08
N PHE A 491 3.01 -6.19 26.09
CA PHE A 491 1.87 -6.44 25.20
C PHE A 491 1.19 -7.79 25.53
N THR A 492 -0.11 -7.83 25.29
CA THR A 492 -0.91 -9.06 25.40
C THR A 492 -1.14 -9.66 24.01
N ALA A 493 -0.97 -10.98 23.91
CA ALA A 493 -1.30 -11.70 22.69
C ALA A 493 -2.82 -11.69 22.45
N ALA A 494 -3.21 -11.44 21.20
CA ALA A 494 -4.59 -11.43 20.75
C ALA A 494 -4.67 -11.81 19.26
N PRO A 495 -5.74 -12.49 18.80
CA PRO A 495 -5.92 -12.81 17.39
C PRO A 495 -6.12 -11.52 16.56
N PRO A 496 -5.79 -11.56 15.25
CA PRO A 496 -6.11 -10.45 14.36
C PRO A 496 -7.62 -10.39 14.11
N GLU A 497 -8.17 -9.17 14.09
CA GLU A 497 -9.54 -8.90 13.71
C GLU A 497 -9.62 -8.58 12.21
N ARG A 498 -10.59 -9.18 11.52
CA ARG A 498 -10.91 -8.93 10.11
C ARG A 498 -12.41 -8.75 9.95
N GLY A 499 -12.84 -8.13 8.86
CA GLY A 499 -14.26 -8.03 8.50
C GLY A 499 -14.88 -9.41 8.27
N ASP A 500 -16.20 -9.49 8.45
CA ASP A 500 -16.93 -10.71 8.12
C ASP A 500 -16.96 -10.89 6.59
N SER A 501 -16.83 -12.13 6.15
CA SER A 501 -16.92 -12.48 4.72
C SER A 501 -18.22 -13.20 4.44
N LEU A 502 -18.76 -13.00 3.23
CA LEU A 502 -19.90 -13.79 2.76
C LEU A 502 -19.53 -15.28 2.73
N PRO A 503 -20.45 -16.16 3.12
CA PRO A 503 -20.25 -17.60 2.93
C PRO A 503 -19.93 -17.92 1.46
N PRO A 504 -19.01 -18.86 1.17
CA PRO A 504 -18.55 -19.13 -0.20
C PRO A 504 -19.67 -19.36 -1.21
N ALA A 505 -20.72 -20.10 -0.84
CA ALA A 505 -21.86 -20.35 -1.71
C ALA A 505 -22.67 -19.08 -2.04
N ALA A 506 -22.78 -18.14 -1.08
CA ALA A 506 -23.44 -16.85 -1.30
C ALA A 506 -22.55 -15.93 -2.14
N ALA A 507 -21.25 -15.93 -1.87
CA ALA A 507 -20.26 -15.18 -2.63
C ALA A 507 -20.24 -15.61 -4.11
N ALA A 508 -20.25 -16.92 -4.39
CA ALA A 508 -20.25 -17.48 -5.75
C ALA A 508 -21.49 -17.08 -6.58
N GLY A 509 -22.60 -16.74 -5.93
CA GLY A 509 -23.86 -16.37 -6.59
C GLY A 509 -24.10 -14.87 -6.73
N SER A 510 -23.18 -13.99 -6.27
CA SER A 510 -23.44 -12.57 -6.19
C SER A 510 -22.23 -11.72 -6.63
N PHE A 511 -22.52 -10.55 -7.21
CA PHE A 511 -21.55 -9.49 -7.46
C PHE A 511 -21.48 -8.44 -6.32
N ALA A 512 -22.21 -8.66 -5.21
CA ALA A 512 -22.08 -7.84 -4.02
C ALA A 512 -20.69 -7.97 -3.41
N GLU A 513 -20.25 -6.95 -2.70
CA GLU A 513 -18.95 -6.95 -2.01
C GLU A 513 -18.87 -8.13 -1.04
N ILE A 514 -17.78 -8.90 -1.10
CA ILE A 514 -17.64 -10.17 -0.38
C ILE A 514 -17.29 -9.93 1.08
N GLU A 515 -16.38 -9.02 1.34
CA GLU A 515 -15.88 -8.71 2.68
C GLU A 515 -16.60 -7.48 3.23
N ALA A 516 -17.00 -7.52 4.49
CA ALA A 516 -17.49 -6.36 5.21
C ALA A 516 -16.34 -5.55 5.81
N ALA A 517 -16.54 -4.25 6.08
CA ALA A 517 -15.62 -3.48 6.89
C ALA A 517 -15.62 -3.97 8.35
N LEU A 518 -14.58 -3.63 9.11
CA LEU A 518 -14.57 -3.81 10.56
C LEU A 518 -15.70 -2.99 11.20
N THR A 519 -16.27 -3.50 12.29
CA THR A 519 -17.05 -2.67 13.20
C THR A 519 -16.13 -1.75 14.00
N ALA A 520 -16.67 -0.68 14.59
CA ALA A 520 -15.87 0.25 15.39
C ALA A 520 -15.14 -0.45 16.56
N ASP A 521 -15.80 -1.40 17.23
CA ASP A 521 -15.20 -2.17 18.34
C ASP A 521 -14.04 -3.03 17.84
N ARG A 522 -14.24 -3.79 16.75
CA ARG A 522 -13.17 -4.60 16.13
C ARG A 522 -12.02 -3.74 15.60
N ALA A 523 -12.31 -2.56 15.04
CA ALA A 523 -11.29 -1.63 14.60
C ALA A 523 -10.44 -1.11 15.76
N LEU A 524 -11.07 -0.80 16.90
CA LEU A 524 -10.39 -0.40 18.13
C LEU A 524 -9.50 -1.52 18.68
N GLU A 525 -10.02 -2.75 18.76
CA GLU A 525 -9.28 -3.94 19.19
C GLU A 525 -8.10 -4.20 18.26
N GLN A 526 -8.31 -4.14 16.94
CA GLN A 526 -7.27 -4.35 15.95
C GLN A 526 -6.17 -3.30 16.03
N ALA A 527 -6.52 -2.02 16.12
CA ALA A 527 -5.56 -0.93 16.28
C ALA A 527 -4.79 -1.05 17.61
N GLY A 528 -5.45 -1.50 18.69
CA GLY A 528 -4.85 -1.74 19.99
C GLY A 528 -3.77 -2.83 20.00
N ARG A 529 -3.76 -3.73 19.02
CA ARG A 529 -2.71 -4.73 18.83
C ARG A 529 -1.40 -4.13 18.36
N CYS A 530 -1.40 -2.93 17.76
CA CYS A 530 -0.20 -2.33 17.20
C CYS A 530 0.85 -2.01 18.26
N PHE A 531 2.11 -2.41 18.01
CA PHE A 531 3.24 -2.08 18.87
C PHE A 531 3.62 -0.59 18.80
N ASN A 532 3.15 0.17 17.81
CA ASN A 532 3.57 1.54 17.51
C ASN A 532 5.10 1.69 17.47
N CYS A 533 5.78 0.80 16.75
CA CYS A 533 7.22 0.70 16.68
C CYS A 533 7.87 2.05 16.38
N GLY A 534 8.78 2.49 17.24
CA GLY A 534 9.59 3.71 17.07
C GLY A 534 8.90 5.02 17.44
N ILE A 535 7.61 5.03 17.79
CA ILE A 535 6.91 6.25 18.20
C ILE A 535 6.40 6.17 19.64
N CYS A 536 6.43 7.29 20.34
CA CYS A 536 5.82 7.39 21.67
C CYS A 536 4.30 7.45 21.55
N ASN A 537 3.59 6.57 22.29
CA ASN A 537 2.13 6.56 22.38
C ASN A 537 1.60 6.83 23.80
N ASP A 538 2.43 7.45 24.63
CA ASP A 538 2.06 7.91 25.97
C ASP A 538 1.73 6.82 26.99
N CYS A 539 2.39 5.63 26.91
CA CYS A 539 2.18 4.51 27.85
C CYS A 539 2.69 4.76 29.28
N ASP A 540 3.49 5.81 29.49
CA ASP A 540 3.99 6.27 30.78
C ASP A 540 5.07 5.38 31.45
N ASN A 541 5.49 4.27 30.86
CA ASN A 541 6.51 3.39 31.46
C ASN A 541 7.79 4.14 31.80
N CYS A 542 8.31 4.97 30.90
CA CYS A 542 9.53 5.75 31.12
C CYS A 542 9.44 6.68 32.34
N ARG A 543 8.24 7.19 32.68
CA ARG A 543 7.98 8.03 33.83
C ARG A 543 7.79 7.19 35.09
N THR A 544 7.02 6.11 34.99
CA THR A 544 6.70 5.24 36.12
C THR A 544 7.93 4.54 36.68
N PHE A 545 8.82 4.07 35.82
CA PHE A 545 10.04 3.34 36.21
C PHE A 545 11.26 4.24 36.40
N CYS A 546 11.14 5.57 36.21
CA CYS A 546 12.26 6.48 36.43
C CYS A 546 12.59 6.63 37.92
N PRO A 547 13.77 6.18 38.41
CA PRO A 547 14.10 6.23 39.82
C PRO A 547 14.28 7.67 40.35
N GLU A 548 14.55 8.62 39.46
CA GLU A 548 14.76 10.02 39.79
C GLU A 548 13.55 10.92 39.51
N ALA A 549 12.43 10.32 39.06
CA ALA A 549 11.24 11.05 38.59
C ALA A 549 11.56 12.17 37.58
N ALA A 550 12.62 11.97 36.77
CA ALA A 550 13.15 12.98 35.85
C ALA A 550 12.30 13.11 34.57
N VAL A 551 11.34 12.23 34.31
CA VAL A 551 10.40 12.32 33.19
C VAL A 551 9.14 13.03 33.67
N LEU A 552 8.94 14.23 33.16
CA LEU A 552 7.79 15.08 33.51
C LEU A 552 6.70 14.97 32.44
N LEU A 553 5.46 15.18 32.86
CA LEU A 553 4.32 15.32 31.98
C LEU A 553 3.97 16.82 31.89
N GLU A 554 4.18 17.40 30.72
CA GLU A 554 3.80 18.78 30.45
C GLU A 554 2.56 18.78 29.53
N LEU A 555 1.64 19.69 29.77
CA LEU A 555 0.44 19.83 28.92
C LEU A 555 0.73 20.86 27.82
N ARG A 556 0.67 20.43 26.57
CA ARG A 556 0.71 21.40 25.45
C ARG A 556 -0.55 22.25 25.49
N ASN A 557 -0.38 23.55 25.38
CA ASN A 557 -1.47 24.52 25.25
C ASN A 557 -2.58 24.45 26.31
N SER A 558 -2.26 24.06 27.55
CA SER A 558 -3.23 23.94 28.65
C SER A 558 -4.34 22.89 28.41
N SER A 559 -4.18 22.04 27.40
CA SER A 559 -5.14 20.97 27.06
C SER A 559 -4.67 19.64 27.67
N ARG A 560 -5.56 18.96 28.40
CA ARG A 560 -5.31 17.61 28.91
C ARG A 560 -5.23 16.55 27.81
N SER A 561 -5.65 16.89 26.60
CA SER A 561 -5.70 15.96 25.47
C SER A 561 -4.39 15.84 24.69
N ASP A 562 -3.39 16.67 24.96
CA ASP A 562 -2.09 16.64 24.26
C ASP A 562 -0.93 16.76 25.25
N PRO A 563 -0.66 15.72 26.06
CA PRO A 563 0.44 15.69 27.00
C PRO A 563 1.78 15.48 26.25
N GLU A 564 2.79 16.23 26.59
CA GLU A 564 4.17 16.02 26.16
C GLU A 564 5.02 15.52 27.32
N ARG A 565 5.84 14.51 27.07
CA ARG A 565 6.81 14.04 28.04
C ARG A 565 8.13 14.72 27.83
N ARG A 566 8.60 15.41 28.87
CA ARG A 566 9.88 16.08 28.90
C ARG A 566 10.80 15.44 29.91
N ILE A 567 12.07 15.32 29.58
CA ILE A 567 13.10 14.86 30.50
C ILE A 567 13.78 16.07 31.12
N THR A 568 13.78 16.15 32.47
CA THR A 568 14.57 17.14 33.16
C THR A 568 15.98 16.60 33.41
N TYR A 569 16.95 17.16 32.69
CA TYR A 569 18.34 16.74 32.80
C TYR A 569 19.02 17.21 34.08
N ASP A 570 18.42 18.12 34.85
CA ASP A 570 18.91 18.50 36.18
C ASP A 570 18.97 17.31 37.15
N PHE A 571 18.09 16.31 36.96
CA PHE A 571 17.98 15.15 37.86
C PHE A 571 18.27 13.82 37.17
N CYS A 572 18.27 13.75 35.85
CA CYS A 572 18.47 12.51 35.11
C CYS A 572 19.92 12.00 35.26
N LYS A 573 20.12 10.83 35.84
CA LYS A 573 21.43 10.19 36.00
C LYS A 573 21.89 9.37 34.77
N GLY A 574 21.15 9.36 33.69
CA GLY A 574 21.50 8.59 32.48
C GLY A 574 21.53 7.07 32.70
N CYS A 575 20.75 6.54 33.64
CA CYS A 575 20.76 5.12 34.00
C CYS A 575 20.21 4.17 32.91
N GLY A 576 19.46 4.70 31.94
CA GLY A 576 18.93 3.94 30.80
C GLY A 576 17.65 3.13 31.09
N VAL A 577 17.14 3.08 32.32
CA VAL A 577 15.90 2.33 32.66
C VAL A 577 14.73 2.71 31.75
N CYS A 578 14.56 4.00 31.44
CA CYS A 578 13.51 4.48 30.56
C CYS A 578 13.60 3.93 29.11
N LEU A 579 14.82 3.60 28.63
CA LEU A 579 14.99 2.94 27.33
C LEU A 579 14.59 1.49 27.38
N THR A 580 15.03 0.75 28.42
CA THR A 580 14.71 -0.67 28.62
C THR A 580 13.20 -0.89 28.79
N GLU A 581 12.56 0.01 29.57
CA GLU A 581 11.12 -0.05 29.83
C GLU A 581 10.25 0.52 28.70
N CYS A 582 10.87 1.18 27.69
CA CYS A 582 10.12 1.67 26.56
C CYS A 582 9.70 0.53 25.64
N PRO A 583 8.41 0.13 25.60
CA PRO A 583 8.00 -1.03 24.82
C PRO A 583 8.14 -0.83 23.31
N ARG A 584 8.34 0.42 22.86
CA ARG A 584 8.26 0.83 21.44
C ARG A 584 9.58 1.27 20.84
N CYS A 585 10.69 1.24 21.62
CA CYS A 585 11.99 1.75 21.17
C CYS A 585 11.97 3.24 20.75
N ALA A 586 11.13 4.07 21.40
CA ALA A 586 10.97 5.50 21.07
C ALA A 586 12.02 6.41 21.75
N MET A 587 13.10 5.86 22.30
CA MET A 587 14.12 6.60 23.01
C MET A 587 15.52 6.13 22.61
N GLU A 588 16.50 7.04 22.77
CA GLU A 588 17.93 6.76 22.58
C GLU A 588 18.76 7.42 23.68
N MET A 589 19.97 6.88 23.93
CA MET A 589 20.98 7.54 24.76
C MET A 589 21.92 8.33 23.85
N GLU A 590 22.16 9.57 24.19
CA GLU A 590 23.19 10.42 23.57
C GLU A 590 24.22 10.87 24.60
N GLU A 591 25.36 11.35 24.15
CA GLU A 591 26.33 12.01 25.04
C GLU A 591 25.73 13.33 25.55
N ALA A 592 25.85 13.58 26.86
CA ALA A 592 25.39 14.82 27.43
C ALA A 592 26.22 15.97 26.85
N ALA A 593 25.55 17.03 26.43
CA ALA A 593 26.24 18.25 26.01
C ALA A 593 27.04 18.78 27.20
N SER A 594 28.35 18.92 27.03
CA SER A 594 29.30 19.44 28.04
C SER A 594 29.02 20.90 28.37
#